data_8aa3881c77790b59897b8a58e841ac13
#
_entry.id   8aa3881c77790b59897b8a58e841ac13
#
_cell.length_a   1.000
_cell.length_b   1.000
_cell.length_c   1.000
_cell.angle_alpha   90.00
_cell.angle_beta   90.00
_cell.angle_gamma   90.00
#
_symmetry.space_group_name_H-M   'P 1'
#
loop_
_entity.id
_entity.type
_entity.pdbx_description
1 polymer ?
#
loop_
_entity_poly.entity_id
_entity_poly.type
_entity_poly.pdbx_seq_one_letter_code
_entity_poly.pdbx_strand_id
1 'polypeptide(L)' 'LILLDEPVAGMTDAETERTAELCLELKKDHTLVVVEHDMSFIDTISEQVTVLAQGAILAEGTLAEVQANDDVIEKYLGR' A
#
# COMPACT_ATOMS: atom_id res chain seq x y z
N LEU A 1 13.53 -6.58 -8.75
CA LEU A 1 12.58 -5.51 -8.45
C LEU A 1 11.35 -5.59 -9.34
N ILE A 2 10.19 -5.62 -8.72
CA ILE A 2 8.91 -5.64 -9.42
C ILE A 2 8.12 -4.41 -8.99
N LEU A 3 7.61 -3.66 -9.97
CA LEU A 3 6.78 -2.48 -9.72
C LEU A 3 5.36 -2.75 -10.20
N LEU A 4 4.39 -2.62 -9.29
CA LEU A 4 2.98 -2.78 -9.59
C LEU A 4 2.25 -1.46 -9.32
N ASP A 5 1.52 -0.97 -10.31
CA ASP A 5 0.77 0.28 -10.21
C ASP A 5 -0.72 -0.04 -10.17
N GLU A 6 -1.33 0.21 -9.01
CA GLU A 6 -2.75 -0.04 -8.73
C GLU A 6 -3.20 -1.46 -9.13
N PRO A 7 -2.51 -2.50 -8.62
CA PRO A 7 -2.78 -3.88 -9.07
C PRO A 7 -4.17 -4.39 -8.76
N VAL A 8 -4.88 -3.80 -7.81
CA VAL A 8 -6.23 -4.26 -7.43
C VAL A 8 -7.35 -3.35 -7.90
N ALA A 9 -7.05 -2.40 -8.78
CA ALA A 9 -8.06 -1.49 -9.34
C ALA A 9 -9.15 -2.30 -10.07
N GLY A 10 -10.41 -2.06 -9.68
CA GLY A 10 -11.55 -2.73 -10.31
C GLY A 10 -11.75 -4.19 -9.95
N MET A 11 -10.98 -4.72 -9.00
CA MET A 11 -11.13 -6.11 -8.55
C MET A 11 -12.20 -6.28 -7.48
N THR A 12 -12.82 -7.46 -7.46
CA THR A 12 -13.68 -7.88 -6.35
C THR A 12 -12.82 -8.18 -5.12
N ASP A 13 -13.44 -8.29 -3.95
CA ASP A 13 -12.74 -8.63 -2.72
C ASP A 13 -11.99 -9.96 -2.84
N ALA A 14 -12.61 -10.98 -3.45
CA ALA A 14 -11.99 -12.28 -3.65
C ALA A 14 -10.76 -12.19 -4.57
N GLU A 15 -10.87 -11.39 -5.64
CA GLU A 15 -9.74 -11.16 -6.56
C GLU A 15 -8.61 -10.40 -5.86
N THR A 16 -8.96 -9.43 -5.04
CA THR A 16 -7.99 -8.65 -4.27
C THR A 16 -7.22 -9.54 -3.29
N GLU A 17 -7.90 -10.44 -2.59
CA GLU A 17 -7.27 -11.40 -1.69
C GLU A 17 -6.30 -12.32 -2.42
N ARG A 18 -6.70 -12.80 -3.59
CA ARG A 18 -5.86 -13.66 -4.42
C ARG A 18 -4.61 -12.92 -4.90
N THR A 19 -4.78 -11.67 -5.29
CA THR A 19 -3.65 -10.82 -5.69
C THR A 19 -2.71 -10.56 -4.51
N ALA A 20 -3.24 -10.37 -3.32
CA ALA A 20 -2.43 -10.19 -2.11
C ALA A 20 -1.60 -11.45 -1.82
N GLU A 21 -2.19 -12.64 -1.95
CA GLU A 21 -1.48 -13.91 -1.77
C GLU A 21 -0.32 -14.03 -2.77
N LEU A 22 -0.57 -13.66 -4.01
CA LEU A 22 0.46 -13.67 -5.06
C LEU A 22 1.59 -12.70 -4.74
N CYS A 23 1.27 -11.51 -4.26
CA CYS A 23 2.27 -10.52 -3.86
C CYS A 23 3.11 -11.02 -2.69
N LEU A 24 2.50 -11.67 -1.71
CA LEU A 24 3.22 -12.26 -0.57
C LEU A 24 4.19 -13.35 -1.04
N GLU A 25 3.80 -14.11 -2.04
CA GLU A 25 4.65 -15.13 -2.65
C GLU A 25 5.83 -14.50 -3.40
N LEU A 26 5.55 -13.49 -4.21
CA LEU A 26 6.57 -12.80 -5.00
C LEU A 26 7.61 -12.10 -4.14
N LYS A 27 7.21 -11.51 -3.02
CA LYS A 27 8.14 -10.73 -2.20
C LYS A 27 9.15 -11.60 -1.44
N LYS A 28 8.99 -12.91 -1.43
CA LYS A 28 9.96 -13.83 -0.83
C LYS A 28 11.28 -13.82 -1.61
N ASP A 29 11.21 -13.67 -2.92
CA ASP A 29 12.38 -13.73 -3.82
C ASP A 29 12.66 -12.42 -4.53
N HIS A 30 11.78 -11.42 -4.40
CA HIS A 30 11.89 -10.15 -5.13
C HIS A 30 11.60 -8.97 -4.21
N THR A 31 12.21 -7.84 -4.53
CA THR A 31 11.78 -6.56 -3.96
C THR A 31 10.53 -6.13 -4.72
N LEU A 32 9.46 -5.89 -3.99
CA LEU A 32 8.17 -5.53 -4.56
C LEU A 32 7.79 -4.12 -4.15
N VAL A 33 7.54 -3.26 -5.13
CA VAL A 33 7.04 -1.90 -4.91
C VAL A 33 5.64 -1.83 -5.46
N VAL A 34 4.69 -1.47 -4.62
CA VAL A 34 3.27 -1.40 -4.99
C VAL A 34 2.75 0.00 -4.75
N VAL A 35 2.16 0.59 -5.79
CA VAL A 35 1.48 1.89 -5.69
C VAL A 35 -0.01 1.59 -5.59
N GLU A 36 -0.62 1.92 -4.45
CA GLU A 36 -2.01 1.56 -4.20
C GLU A 36 -2.64 2.51 -3.18
N HIS A 37 -3.96 2.59 -3.18
CA HIS A 37 -4.74 3.35 -2.19
C HIS A 37 -5.76 2.46 -1.46
N ASP A 38 -5.80 1.18 -1.75
CA ASP A 38 -6.63 0.21 -1.03
C ASP A 38 -5.92 -0.18 0.27
N MET A 39 -6.38 0.37 1.38
CA MET A 39 -5.71 0.20 2.67
C MET A 39 -5.72 -1.25 3.16
N SER A 40 -6.77 -2.01 2.90
CA SER A 40 -6.84 -3.42 3.28
C SER A 40 -5.78 -4.24 2.56
N PHE A 41 -5.60 -3.98 1.26
CA PHE A 41 -4.59 -4.65 0.46
C PHE A 41 -3.18 -4.30 0.96
N ILE A 42 -2.93 -3.02 1.21
CA ILE A 42 -1.65 -2.53 1.71
C ILE A 42 -1.34 -3.16 3.08
N ASP A 43 -2.33 -3.22 3.97
CA ASP A 43 -2.16 -3.82 5.29
C ASP A 43 -1.73 -5.29 5.20
N THR A 44 -2.29 -6.02 4.25
CA THR A 44 -1.99 -7.44 4.07
C THR A 44 -0.56 -7.68 3.59
N ILE A 45 -0.05 -6.85 2.67
CA ILE A 45 1.21 -7.13 1.98
C ILE A 45 2.39 -6.27 2.40
N SER A 46 2.16 -5.13 3.04
CA SER A 46 3.23 -4.15 3.26
C SER A 46 4.10 -4.45 4.47
N GLU A 47 5.35 -4.05 4.37
CA GLU A 47 6.30 -3.95 5.47
C GLU A 47 6.57 -2.49 5.75
N GLN A 48 6.79 -1.72 4.70
CA GLN A 48 7.02 -0.28 4.78
C GLN A 48 6.11 0.44 3.81
N VAL A 49 5.50 1.52 4.29
CA VAL A 49 4.59 2.35 3.49
C VAL A 49 5.18 3.76 3.40
N THR A 50 5.20 4.29 2.19
CA THR A 50 5.61 5.68 1.93
C THR A 50 4.40 6.41 1.37
N VAL A 51 4.03 7.52 1.99
CA VAL A 51 2.92 8.36 1.52
C VAL A 51 3.48 9.56 0.79
N LEU A 52 3.04 9.75 -0.45
CA LEU A 52 3.46 10.87 -1.28
C LEU A 52 2.33 11.89 -1.40
N ALA A 53 2.69 13.16 -1.34
CA ALA A 53 1.76 14.26 -1.56
C ALA A 53 2.47 15.34 -2.36
N GLN A 54 1.90 15.71 -3.51
CA GLN A 54 2.44 16.78 -4.35
C GLN A 54 3.92 16.59 -4.69
N GLY A 55 4.30 15.36 -4.99
CA GLY A 55 5.66 15.02 -5.39
C GLY A 55 6.68 14.91 -4.27
N ALA A 56 6.24 14.98 -3.02
CA ALA A 56 7.12 14.88 -1.85
C ALA A 56 6.66 13.79 -0.89
N ILE A 57 7.60 13.24 -0.14
CA ILE A 57 7.29 12.26 0.91
C ILE A 57 6.63 12.98 2.08
N LEU A 58 5.40 12.58 2.41
CA LEU A 58 4.64 13.11 3.53
C LEU A 58 4.90 12.33 4.81
N ALA A 59 4.98 11.01 4.70
CA ALA A 59 5.20 10.13 5.84
C ALA A 59 5.76 8.80 5.35
N GLU A 60 6.47 8.10 6.23
CA GLU A 60 7.06 6.81 5.92
C GLU A 60 7.17 5.97 7.18
N GLY A 61 6.88 4.68 7.08
CA GLY A 61 6.92 3.77 8.21
C GLY A 61 6.03 2.56 7.97
N THR A 62 5.62 1.88 9.04
CA THR A 62 4.60 0.83 8.93
C THR A 62 3.26 1.48 8.61
N LEU A 63 2.31 0.68 8.11
CA LEU A 63 0.98 1.22 7.83
C LEU A 63 0.34 1.84 9.08
N ALA A 64 0.49 1.20 10.23
CA ALA A 64 -0.03 1.73 11.50
C ALA A 64 0.57 3.09 11.84
N GLU A 65 1.87 3.26 11.67
CA GLU A 65 2.55 4.53 11.93
C GLU A 65 2.08 5.62 10.97
N VAL A 66 1.95 5.28 9.68
CA VAL A 66 1.51 6.21 8.65
C VAL A 66 0.06 6.63 8.89
N GLN A 67 -0.81 5.71 9.26
CA GLN A 67 -2.22 6.00 9.54
C GLN A 67 -2.41 6.85 10.81
N ALA A 68 -1.44 6.82 11.71
CA ALA A 68 -1.47 7.65 12.92
C ALA A 68 -0.91 9.06 12.70
N ASN A 69 -0.31 9.31 11.54
CA ASN A 69 0.26 10.62 11.21
C ASN A 69 -0.84 11.62 10.91
N ASP A 70 -0.88 12.74 11.61
CA ASP A 70 -1.93 13.77 11.48
C ASP A 70 -2.01 14.33 10.06
N ASP A 71 -0.88 14.54 9.40
CA ASP A 71 -0.86 15.06 8.03
C ASP A 71 -1.49 14.08 7.04
N VAL A 72 -1.24 12.78 7.23
CA VAL A 72 -1.82 11.72 6.41
C VAL A 72 -3.33 11.64 6.65
N ILE A 73 -3.75 11.69 7.91
CA ILE A 73 -5.17 11.67 8.29
C ILE A 73 -5.91 12.82 7.60
N GLU A 74 -5.37 14.02 7.70
CA GLU A 74 -5.98 15.21 7.12
C GLU A 74 -6.10 15.13 5.60
N LYS A 75 -5.04 14.69 4.92
CA LYS A 75 -4.99 14.71 3.45
C LYS A 75 -5.70 13.53 2.79
N TYR A 76 -5.62 12.35 3.38
CA TYR A 76 -6.04 11.12 2.71
C TYR A 76 -7.15 10.35 3.41
N LEU A 77 -7.27 10.46 4.71
CA LEU A 77 -8.27 9.70 5.47
C LEU A 77 -9.50 10.52 5.83
N GLY A 78 -9.46 11.81 5.61
CA GLY A 78 -10.64 12.68 5.77
C GLY A 78 -11.13 12.87 7.21
N ARG A 79 -10.24 12.77 8.17
CA ARG A 79 -10.60 12.90 9.58
C ARG A 79 -10.04 14.18 10.18
#